data_f4da1b3c1e6726dfd7d38545944a54c7
#
_entry.id   f4da1b3c1e6726dfd7d38545944a54c7
#
_cell.length_a   1.000
_cell.length_b   1.000
_cell.length_c   1.000
_cell.angle_alpha   90.00
_cell.angle_beta   90.00
_cell.angle_gamma   90.00
#
_symmetry.space_group_name_H-M   'P 1'
#
loop_
_entity.id
_entity.type
_entity.pdbx_description
1 polymer ?
#
loop_
_entity_poly.entity_id
_entity_poly.type
_entity_poly.pdbx_seq_one_letter_code
_entity_poly.pdbx_strand_id
1 'polypeptide(L)'
;DDVAKRLIDYGFHAPTMSFPVAGTLMVEPTESESKEEIDRFCDAMIEIRKEISKIESGEWTMEDNPLRNSPHTAEDVTASNWQHPYSREEAAYPLSSIRLDKYWPPVSRIDGAHGDRNLVCSCPDPRAFEDLSI
;
A
#
# COMPACT_ATOMS: atom_id res chain seq x y z
N ASP A 1 1.83 7.08 7.00
CA ASP A 1 2.36 6.14 5.99
C ASP A 1 1.63 4.80 6.04
N ASP A 2 1.65 4.12 7.17
CA ASP A 2 1.22 2.73 7.29
C ASP A 2 -0.23 2.51 6.84
N VAL A 3 -1.18 3.36 7.24
CA VAL A 3 -2.57 3.30 6.80
C VAL A 3 -2.69 3.51 5.28
N ALA A 4 -1.98 4.50 4.74
CA ALA A 4 -2.00 4.78 3.30
C ALA A 4 -1.46 3.60 2.48
N LYS A 5 -0.37 2.99 2.93
CA LYS A 5 0.21 1.80 2.28
C LYS A 5 -0.69 0.57 2.43
N ARG A 6 -1.33 0.41 3.60
CA ARG A 6 -2.27 -0.70 3.82
C ARG A 6 -3.48 -0.63 2.90
N LEU A 7 -3.98 0.57 2.57
CA LEU A 7 -5.06 0.76 1.61
C LEU A 7 -4.76 0.16 0.22
N ILE A 8 -3.48 0.08 -0.17
CA ILE A 8 -3.09 -0.57 -1.44
C ILE A 8 -3.46 -2.06 -1.42
N ASP A 9 -3.29 -2.75 -0.30
CA ASP A 9 -3.69 -4.15 -0.14
C ASP A 9 -5.22 -4.35 -0.25
N TYR A 10 -5.98 -3.30 0.09
CA TYR A 10 -7.43 -3.24 -0.10
C TYR A 10 -7.84 -2.83 -1.53
N GLY A 11 -6.87 -2.60 -2.43
CA GLY A 11 -7.11 -2.25 -3.83
C GLY A 11 -7.42 -0.77 -4.04
N PHE A 12 -6.97 0.11 -3.14
CA PHE A 12 -7.07 1.56 -3.30
C PHE A 12 -5.72 2.17 -3.61
N HIS A 13 -5.72 3.23 -4.40
CA HIS A 13 -4.55 4.08 -4.52
C HIS A 13 -4.25 4.74 -3.16
N ALA A 14 -2.98 4.76 -2.76
CA ALA A 14 -2.59 5.39 -1.50
C ALA A 14 -2.96 6.89 -1.51
N PRO A 15 -3.73 7.38 -0.52
CA PRO A 15 -4.10 8.78 -0.45
C PRO A 15 -2.89 9.67 -0.17
N THR A 16 -2.99 10.93 -0.55
CA THR A 16 -2.00 11.96 -0.22
C THR A 16 -1.88 12.11 1.29
N MET A 17 -0.65 12.12 1.78
CA MET A 17 -0.36 12.18 3.21
C MET A 17 0.17 13.56 3.61
N SER A 18 -0.19 13.99 4.83
CA SER A 18 0.35 15.21 5.46
C SER A 18 0.19 16.48 4.61
N PHE A 19 -0.88 16.56 3.83
CA PHE A 19 -1.22 17.72 3.04
C PHE A 19 -2.77 17.90 3.03
N PRO A 20 -3.30 19.11 3.26
CA PRO A 20 -2.59 20.33 3.69
C PRO A 20 -2.19 20.32 5.18
N VAL A 21 -2.67 19.36 5.95
CA VAL A 21 -2.42 19.24 7.39
C VAL A 21 -1.47 18.08 7.68
N ALA A 22 -0.40 18.34 8.44
CA ALA A 22 0.54 17.31 8.84
C ALA A 22 -0.14 16.16 9.63
N GLY A 23 0.24 14.92 9.33
CA GLY A 23 -0.27 13.73 10.02
C GLY A 23 -1.67 13.29 9.61
N THR A 24 -2.23 13.86 8.53
CA THR A 24 -3.54 13.48 7.99
C THR A 24 -3.44 12.73 6.67
N LEU A 25 -4.56 12.12 6.26
CA LEU A 25 -4.78 11.60 4.92
C LEU A 25 -5.79 12.50 4.21
N MET A 26 -5.52 12.84 2.97
CA MET A 26 -6.46 13.58 2.13
C MET A 26 -7.22 12.58 1.25
N VAL A 27 -8.52 12.49 1.46
CA VAL A 27 -9.42 11.60 0.71
C VAL A 27 -10.48 12.46 0.04
N GLU A 28 -10.57 12.39 -1.28
CA GLU A 28 -11.51 13.16 -2.10
C GLU A 28 -12.33 12.22 -2.99
N PRO A 29 -13.47 11.69 -2.49
CA PRO A 29 -14.42 11.01 -3.36
C PRO A 29 -15.08 12.03 -4.28
N THR A 30 -15.14 11.74 -5.59
CA THR A 30 -15.83 12.57 -6.56
C THR A 30 -17.27 12.11 -6.75
N GLU A 31 -18.12 12.94 -7.38
CA GLU A 31 -19.49 12.57 -7.73
C GLU A 31 -19.59 11.44 -8.76
N SER A 32 -18.46 11.08 -9.41
CA SER A 32 -18.41 9.95 -10.34
C SER A 32 -18.20 8.59 -9.65
N GLU A 33 -17.86 8.58 -8.36
CA GLU A 33 -17.71 7.34 -7.60
C GLU A 33 -19.08 6.71 -7.33
N SER A 34 -19.16 5.39 -7.50
CA SER A 34 -20.36 4.64 -7.16
C SER A 34 -20.52 4.55 -5.64
N LYS A 35 -21.78 4.37 -5.18
CA LYS A 35 -22.03 4.09 -3.76
C LYS A 35 -21.28 2.86 -3.28
N GLU A 36 -21.21 1.82 -4.09
CA GLU A 36 -20.50 0.56 -3.78
C GLU A 36 -19.01 0.79 -3.54
N GLU A 37 -18.38 1.65 -4.33
CA GLU A 37 -16.97 1.99 -4.17
C GLU A 37 -16.72 2.81 -2.90
N ILE A 38 -17.62 3.72 -2.56
CA ILE A 38 -17.56 4.48 -1.30
C ILE A 38 -17.76 3.56 -0.11
N ASP A 39 -18.74 2.65 -0.16
CA ASP A 39 -18.99 1.65 0.88
C ASP A 39 -17.75 0.75 1.05
N ARG A 40 -17.14 0.27 -0.05
CA ARG A 40 -15.93 -0.53 -0.04
C ARG A 40 -14.76 0.20 0.63
N PHE A 41 -14.61 1.49 0.39
CA PHE A 41 -13.61 2.32 1.06
C PHE A 41 -13.89 2.44 2.57
N CYS A 42 -15.14 2.67 2.96
CA CYS A 42 -15.52 2.71 4.36
C CYS A 42 -15.24 1.39 5.08
N ASP A 43 -15.56 0.26 4.46
CA ASP A 43 -15.28 -1.08 5.00
C ASP A 43 -13.76 -1.30 5.18
N ALA A 44 -12.94 -0.87 4.21
CA ALA A 44 -11.49 -0.94 4.31
C ALA A 44 -10.98 -0.11 5.50
N MET A 45 -11.46 1.10 5.70
CA MET A 45 -11.06 1.96 6.83
C MET A 45 -11.49 1.38 8.17
N ILE A 46 -12.68 0.77 8.24
CA ILE A 46 -13.17 0.08 9.45
C ILE A 46 -12.26 -1.11 9.77
N GLU A 47 -11.89 -1.91 8.77
CA GLU A 47 -11.03 -3.07 8.99
C GLU A 47 -9.60 -2.65 9.40
N ILE A 48 -9.03 -1.64 8.75
CA ILE A 48 -7.74 -1.07 9.15
C ILE A 48 -7.80 -0.56 10.61
N ARG A 49 -8.91 0.02 11.05
CA ARG A 49 -9.08 0.41 12.46
C ARG A 49 -9.06 -0.79 13.40
N LYS A 50 -9.62 -1.93 13.00
CA LYS A 50 -9.54 -3.19 13.78
C LYS A 50 -8.11 -3.73 13.82
N GLU A 51 -7.39 -3.69 12.70
CA GLU A 51 -5.97 -4.06 12.65
C GLU A 51 -5.13 -3.19 13.60
N ILE A 52 -5.38 -1.88 13.64
CA ILE A 52 -4.75 -0.96 14.60
C ILE A 52 -5.08 -1.37 16.05
N SER A 53 -6.30 -1.79 16.33
CA SER A 53 -6.69 -2.24 17.67
C SER A 53 -5.93 -3.49 18.12
N LYS A 54 -5.58 -4.38 17.20
CA LYS A 54 -4.71 -5.55 17.48
C LYS A 54 -3.30 -5.12 17.87
N ILE A 55 -2.78 -4.05 17.25
CA ILE A 55 -1.48 -3.48 17.63
C ILE A 55 -1.58 -2.82 19.02
N GLU A 56 -2.62 -2.04 19.25
CA GLU A 56 -2.86 -1.36 20.54
C GLU A 56 -3.02 -2.35 21.71
N SER A 57 -3.60 -3.52 21.45
CA SER A 57 -3.77 -4.59 22.44
C SER A 57 -2.51 -5.44 22.66
N GLY A 58 -1.49 -5.30 21.80
CA GLY A 58 -0.27 -6.09 21.85
C GLY A 58 -0.38 -7.47 21.19
N GLU A 59 -1.44 -7.75 20.44
CA GLU A 59 -1.55 -8.96 19.62
C GLU A 59 -0.48 -8.96 18.50
N TRP A 60 -0.24 -7.80 17.90
CA TRP A 60 0.86 -7.56 16.97
C TRP A 60 1.79 -6.48 17.51
N THR A 61 3.07 -6.56 17.15
CA THR A 61 4.03 -5.53 17.55
C THR A 61 3.95 -4.30 16.64
N MET A 62 4.49 -3.18 17.10
CA MET A 62 4.59 -1.96 16.29
C MET A 62 5.53 -2.13 15.09
N GLU A 63 6.52 -3.01 15.22
CA GLU A 63 7.56 -3.23 14.23
C GLU A 63 7.16 -4.25 13.16
N ASP A 64 6.28 -5.20 13.52
CA ASP A 64 5.87 -6.28 12.63
C ASP A 64 4.36 -6.52 12.69
N ASN A 65 3.66 -5.97 11.73
CA ASN A 65 2.21 -6.05 11.58
C ASN A 65 1.80 -5.75 10.12
N PRO A 66 0.57 -6.08 9.70
CA PRO A 66 0.14 -5.88 8.31
C PRO A 66 0.24 -4.45 7.80
N LEU A 67 0.02 -3.45 8.65
CA LEU A 67 0.12 -2.05 8.24
C LEU A 67 1.58 -1.65 7.99
N ARG A 68 2.47 -2.09 8.86
CA ARG A 68 3.91 -1.76 8.78
C ARG A 68 4.57 -2.40 7.56
N ASN A 69 4.15 -3.61 7.21
CA ASN A 69 4.74 -4.38 6.12
C ASN A 69 4.04 -4.18 4.76
N SER A 70 2.88 -3.51 4.74
CA SER A 70 2.15 -3.25 3.49
C SER A 70 2.89 -2.26 2.57
N PRO A 71 2.66 -2.36 1.25
CA PRO A 71 1.78 -3.32 0.59
C PRO A 71 2.43 -4.69 0.39
N HIS A 72 1.60 -5.75 0.37
CA HIS A 72 2.06 -7.13 0.21
C HIS A 72 1.94 -7.56 -1.26
N THR A 73 3.06 -7.92 -1.87
CA THR A 73 3.09 -8.48 -3.23
C THR A 73 2.69 -9.95 -3.24
N ALA A 74 2.38 -10.48 -4.42
CA ALA A 74 2.17 -11.92 -4.60
C ALA A 74 3.44 -12.72 -4.23
N GLU A 75 4.63 -12.17 -4.51
CA GLU A 75 5.91 -12.77 -4.14
C GLU A 75 6.07 -12.89 -2.62
N ASP A 76 5.79 -11.82 -1.88
CA ASP A 76 5.86 -11.83 -0.41
C ASP A 76 4.97 -12.92 0.18
N VAL A 77 3.71 -12.99 -0.27
CA VAL A 77 2.71 -13.92 0.28
C VAL A 77 3.00 -15.38 -0.09
N THR A 78 3.63 -15.63 -1.22
CA THR A 78 3.96 -16.99 -1.68
C THR A 78 5.34 -17.47 -1.24
N ALA A 79 6.17 -16.59 -0.68
CA ALA A 79 7.51 -16.94 -0.20
C ALA A 79 7.46 -18.06 0.87
N SER A 80 8.44 -18.97 0.84
CA SER A 80 8.49 -20.09 1.77
C SER A 80 8.80 -19.70 3.22
N ASN A 81 9.40 -18.53 3.43
CA ASN A 81 9.95 -18.06 4.70
C ASN A 81 9.06 -17.04 5.43
N TRP A 82 7.75 -17.22 5.42
CA TRP A 82 6.83 -16.33 6.14
C TRP A 82 7.08 -16.41 7.65
N GLN A 83 7.50 -15.31 8.26
CA GLN A 83 7.84 -15.24 9.69
C GLN A 83 7.05 -14.18 10.45
N HIS A 84 6.04 -13.57 9.83
CA HIS A 84 5.22 -12.54 10.45
C HIS A 84 4.23 -13.13 11.46
N PRO A 85 3.83 -12.36 12.51
CA PRO A 85 2.87 -12.80 13.53
C PRO A 85 1.43 -12.86 13.03
N TYR A 86 1.16 -12.43 11.81
CA TYR A 86 -0.12 -12.50 11.12
C TYR A 86 -0.07 -13.49 9.95
N SER A 87 -1.21 -13.98 9.54
CA SER A 87 -1.32 -14.97 8.47
C SER A 87 -1.13 -14.33 7.07
N ARG A 88 -0.74 -15.17 6.09
CA ARG A 88 -0.75 -14.77 4.67
C ARG A 88 -2.13 -14.34 4.19
N GLU A 89 -3.16 -14.92 4.77
CA GLU A 89 -4.55 -14.56 4.46
C GLU A 89 -4.89 -13.16 4.95
N GLU A 90 -4.52 -12.79 6.18
CA GLU A 90 -4.65 -11.43 6.70
C GLU A 90 -3.84 -10.42 5.88
N ALA A 91 -2.65 -10.81 5.41
CA ALA A 91 -1.85 -9.98 4.52
C ALA A 91 -2.56 -9.71 3.19
N ALA A 92 -2.95 -10.77 2.48
CA ALA A 92 -3.45 -10.70 1.10
C ALA A 92 -4.94 -10.36 0.98
N TYR A 93 -5.75 -10.87 1.91
CA TYR A 93 -7.21 -10.81 1.83
C TYR A 93 -7.82 -10.31 3.13
N PRO A 94 -7.50 -9.06 3.53
CA PRO A 94 -7.99 -8.49 4.79
C PRO A 94 -9.53 -8.38 4.86
N LEU A 95 -10.20 -8.36 3.69
CA LEU A 95 -11.64 -8.51 3.55
C LEU A 95 -11.95 -9.67 2.58
N SER A 96 -12.99 -10.45 2.89
CA SER A 96 -13.39 -11.58 2.04
C SER A 96 -13.82 -11.17 0.63
N SER A 97 -14.38 -9.97 0.48
CA SER A 97 -14.79 -9.40 -0.81
C SER A 97 -13.61 -9.19 -1.77
N ILE A 98 -12.41 -8.94 -1.25
CA ILE A 98 -11.20 -8.71 -2.05
C ILE A 98 -10.77 -9.98 -2.81
N ARG A 99 -11.17 -11.18 -2.38
CA ARG A 99 -10.81 -12.45 -3.04
C ARG A 99 -11.28 -12.55 -4.49
N LEU A 100 -12.39 -11.89 -4.81
CA LEU A 100 -12.99 -11.96 -6.15
C LEU A 100 -12.27 -11.04 -7.16
N ASP A 101 -11.67 -9.97 -6.67
CA ASP A 101 -11.02 -8.96 -7.50
C ASP A 101 -9.79 -8.38 -6.78
N LYS A 102 -8.80 -9.25 -6.52
CA LYS A 102 -7.57 -8.85 -5.82
C LYS A 102 -6.63 -8.08 -6.74
N TYR A 103 -6.38 -6.84 -6.39
CA TYR A 103 -5.23 -6.10 -6.91
C TYR A 103 -3.95 -6.54 -6.19
N TRP A 104 -2.97 -7.02 -6.96
CA TRP A 104 -1.66 -7.35 -6.45
C TRP A 104 -0.69 -6.20 -6.71
N PRO A 105 -0.17 -5.54 -5.66
CA PRO A 105 0.84 -4.51 -5.86
C PRO A 105 2.10 -5.10 -6.49
N PRO A 106 2.71 -4.39 -7.46
CA PRO A 106 3.89 -4.91 -8.17
C PRO A 106 5.18 -4.82 -7.35
N VAL A 107 5.19 -4.01 -6.30
CA VAL A 107 6.36 -3.82 -5.41
C VAL A 107 5.91 -3.74 -3.96
N SER A 108 6.75 -4.23 -3.07
CA SER A 108 6.60 -4.08 -1.62
C SER A 108 6.87 -2.64 -1.17
N ARG A 109 6.95 -2.42 0.12
CA ARG A 109 7.15 -1.09 0.68
C ARG A 109 8.45 -0.45 0.22
N ILE A 110 8.34 0.74 -0.36
CA ILE A 110 9.47 1.54 -0.83
C ILE A 110 9.84 2.56 0.25
N ASP A 111 11.13 2.71 0.53
CA ASP A 111 11.68 3.85 1.27
C ASP A 111 11.85 5.04 0.31
N GLY A 112 10.77 5.83 0.19
CA GLY A 112 10.75 7.01 -0.69
C GLY A 112 11.79 8.06 -0.28
N ALA A 113 12.01 8.25 1.02
CA ALA A 113 12.99 9.22 1.51
C ALA A 113 14.43 8.82 1.15
N HIS A 114 14.73 7.52 1.21
CA HIS A 114 16.02 7.02 0.72
C HIS A 114 16.16 7.23 -0.79
N GLY A 115 15.13 6.88 -1.57
CA GLY A 115 15.11 7.05 -3.01
C GLY A 115 15.33 8.49 -3.44
N ASP A 116 14.65 9.44 -2.81
CA ASP A 116 14.79 10.87 -3.10
C ASP A 116 16.19 11.43 -2.82
N ARG A 117 16.88 10.87 -1.83
CA ARG A 117 18.24 11.26 -1.48
C ARG A 117 19.33 10.55 -2.27
N ASN A 118 19.00 9.43 -2.89
CA ASN A 118 19.92 8.56 -3.61
C ASN A 118 19.43 8.32 -5.04
N LEU A 119 19.26 9.41 -5.79
CA LEU A 119 18.80 9.34 -7.18
C LEU A 119 19.82 8.58 -8.03
N VAL A 120 19.35 7.53 -8.71
CA VAL A 120 20.10 6.81 -9.73
C VAL A 120 19.43 7.08 -11.06
N CYS A 121 20.08 7.87 -11.92
CA CYS A 121 19.61 8.10 -13.29
C CYS A 121 20.23 7.04 -14.21
N SER A 122 19.38 6.17 -14.77
CA SER A 122 19.77 5.21 -15.80
C SER A 122 19.45 5.71 -17.22
N CYS A 123 19.04 6.97 -17.36
CA CYS A 123 18.79 7.55 -18.67
C CYS A 123 20.07 7.62 -19.49
N PRO A 124 20.07 7.13 -20.73
CA PRO A 124 21.21 7.31 -21.63
C PRO A 124 21.46 8.80 -21.88
N ASP A 125 22.71 9.16 -22.09
CA ASP A 125 23.09 10.53 -22.47
C ASP A 125 22.25 10.97 -23.67
N PRO A 126 21.63 12.15 -23.68
CA PRO A 126 20.84 12.66 -24.81
C PRO A 126 21.58 12.55 -26.16
N ARG A 127 22.90 12.66 -26.15
CA ARG A 127 23.74 12.47 -27.34
C ARG A 127 23.68 11.06 -27.95
N ALA A 128 23.26 10.07 -27.17
CA ALA A 128 23.04 8.71 -27.69
C ALA A 128 21.89 8.62 -28.72
N PHE A 129 21.09 9.68 -28.85
CA PHE A 129 19.96 9.78 -29.77
C PHE A 129 20.19 10.76 -30.93
N GLU A 130 21.33 11.45 -30.96
CA GLU A 130 21.65 12.45 -32.00
C GLU A 130 21.83 11.81 -33.39
N ASP A 131 22.26 10.53 -33.44
CA ASP A 131 22.49 9.80 -34.70
C ASP A 131 21.24 9.08 -35.25
N LEU A 132 20.09 9.20 -34.58
CA LEU A 132 18.81 8.70 -35.10
C LEU A 132 18.21 9.71 -36.07
N SER A 133 18.93 9.98 -37.16
CA SER A 133 18.36 10.68 -38.33
C SER A 133 17.31 9.77 -38.96
N ILE A 134 16.06 10.20 -38.89
CA ILE A 134 14.94 9.63 -39.61
C ILE A 134 15.06 9.94 -41.10
#